data_f93c66eb08274f43f8c0303fbe77fa4c
#
_entry.id   f93c66eb08274f43f8c0303fbe77fa4c
#
_cell.length_a   1.000
_cell.length_b   1.000
_cell.length_c   1.000
_cell.angle_alpha   90.00
_cell.angle_beta   90.00
_cell.angle_gamma   90.00
#
_symmetry.space_group_name_H-M   'P 1'
#
loop_
_entity.id
_entity.type
_entity.pdbx_description
1 polymer ?
#
loop_
_entity_poly.entity_id
_entity_poly.type
_entity_poly.pdbx_seq_one_letter_code
_entity_poly.pdbx_strand_id
1 'polypeptide(L)' 'MYTIYSEPNCSYCLQAKQLLEMEQLPFEYKNLGTHYSLDELMTLAPYAKSFPQIFVVDKNGNKELVGGYSELVEHLNQQY' A
#
# COMPACT_ATOMS: atom_id res chain seq x y z
N MET A 1 -6.56 6.89 -5.71
CA MET A 1 -5.49 7.16 -4.72
C MET A 1 -5.01 5.86 -4.12
N TYR A 2 -3.74 5.77 -3.80
CA TYR A 2 -3.15 4.57 -3.18
C TYR A 2 -3.01 4.76 -1.69
N THR A 3 -3.08 3.66 -0.93
CA THR A 3 -2.78 3.65 0.50
C THR A 3 -1.75 2.57 0.75
N ILE A 4 -0.64 2.94 1.38
CA ILE A 4 0.42 2.01 1.74
C ILE A 4 0.38 1.77 3.25
N TYR A 5 0.08 0.54 3.64
CA TYR A 5 0.17 0.12 5.04
C TYR A 5 1.57 -0.45 5.27
N SER A 6 2.37 0.29 6.01
CA SER A 6 3.78 -0.02 6.23
C SER A 6 4.09 -0.30 7.69
N GLU A 7 5.29 -0.82 7.95
CA GLU A 7 5.82 -0.99 9.30
C GLU A 7 7.19 -0.31 9.40
N PRO A 8 7.67 -0.03 10.62
CA PRO A 8 9.01 0.51 10.80
C PRO A 8 10.07 -0.46 10.23
N ASN A 9 11.16 0.11 9.68
CA ASN A 9 12.31 -0.65 9.15
C ASN A 9 11.96 -1.56 7.98
N CYS A 10 11.01 -1.15 7.16
CA CYS A 10 10.59 -1.91 6.00
C CYS A 10 11.14 -1.26 4.72
N SER A 11 12.16 -1.87 4.11
CA SER A 11 12.77 -1.31 2.90
C SER A 11 11.82 -1.35 1.69
N TYR A 12 11.05 -2.42 1.55
CA TYR A 12 10.08 -2.52 0.45
C TYR A 12 8.94 -1.50 0.58
N CYS A 13 8.58 -1.14 1.82
CA CYS A 13 7.60 -0.08 2.05
C CYS A 13 8.12 1.26 1.53
N LEU A 14 9.38 1.57 1.80
CA LEU A 14 10.00 2.79 1.29
C LEU A 14 10.14 2.77 -0.22
N GLN A 15 10.46 1.64 -0.80
CA GLN A 15 10.55 1.50 -2.25
C GLN A 15 9.18 1.72 -2.92
N ALA A 16 8.12 1.20 -2.32
CA ALA A 16 6.77 1.43 -2.82
C ALA A 16 6.41 2.92 -2.77
N LYS A 17 6.73 3.57 -1.66
CA LYS A 17 6.52 5.01 -1.50
C LYS A 17 7.26 5.80 -2.58
N GLN A 18 8.55 5.49 -2.77
CA GLN A 18 9.38 6.15 -3.77
C GLN A 18 8.84 5.95 -5.19
N LEU A 19 8.37 4.75 -5.49
CA LEU A 19 7.81 4.44 -6.79
C LEU A 19 6.58 5.31 -7.09
N LEU A 20 5.66 5.43 -6.14
CA LEU A 20 4.48 6.26 -6.31
C LEU A 20 4.84 7.74 -6.41
N GLU A 21 5.85 8.19 -5.67
CA GLU A 21 6.35 9.57 -5.79
C GLU A 21 6.93 9.84 -7.17
N MET A 22 7.72 8.91 -7.69
CA MET A 22 8.33 9.03 -9.03
C MET A 22 7.26 9.06 -10.13
N GLU A 23 6.20 8.30 -9.97
CA GLU A 23 5.09 8.24 -10.91
C GLU A 23 4.10 9.40 -10.70
N GLN A 24 4.33 10.23 -9.70
CA GLN A 24 3.49 11.39 -9.36
C GLN A 24 2.05 11.00 -9.09
N LEU A 25 1.86 9.83 -8.44
CA LEU A 25 0.54 9.33 -8.07
C LEU A 25 0.23 9.67 -6.62
N PRO A 26 -0.97 10.15 -6.31
CA PRO A 26 -1.33 10.48 -4.93
C PRO A 26 -1.45 9.23 -4.07
N PHE A 27 -0.96 9.32 -2.84
CA PHE A 27 -1.01 8.19 -1.91
C PHE A 27 -0.99 8.65 -0.46
N GLU A 28 -1.46 7.78 0.43
CA GLU A 28 -1.26 7.91 1.86
C GLU A 28 -0.27 6.84 2.32
N TYR A 29 0.65 7.24 3.20
CA TYR A 29 1.64 6.33 3.77
C TYR A 29 1.36 6.18 5.26
N LYS A 30 0.92 4.99 5.68
CA LYS A 30 0.50 4.74 7.05
C LYS A 30 1.48 3.79 7.74
N ASN A 31 1.97 4.19 8.90
CA ASN A 31 2.89 3.40 9.71
C ASN A 31 2.16 2.65 10.81
N LEU A 32 2.47 1.37 10.94
CA LEU A 32 1.91 0.52 12.00
C LEU A 32 2.23 1.10 13.38
N GLY A 33 1.22 1.16 14.23
CA GLY A 33 1.34 1.68 15.58
C GLY A 33 1.19 3.18 15.71
N THR A 34 1.38 3.94 14.62
CA THR A 34 1.23 5.39 14.59
C THR A 34 -0.06 5.81 13.92
N HIS A 35 -0.34 5.26 12.75
CA HIS A 35 -1.49 5.65 11.92
C HIS A 35 -2.58 4.58 11.88
N TYR A 36 -2.24 3.35 12.21
CA TYR A 36 -3.20 2.26 12.21
C TYR A 36 -2.72 1.13 13.12
N SER A 37 -3.62 0.21 13.46
CA SER A 37 -3.30 -0.98 14.24
C SER A 37 -3.26 -2.20 13.32
N LEU A 38 -2.60 -3.27 13.80
CA LEU A 38 -2.56 -4.53 13.07
C LEU A 38 -3.98 -5.10 12.84
N ASP A 39 -4.87 -4.92 13.82
CA ASP A 39 -6.25 -5.37 13.71
C ASP A 39 -6.99 -4.71 12.55
N GLU A 40 -6.74 -3.42 12.32
CA GLU A 40 -7.32 -2.70 11.18
C GLU A 40 -6.84 -3.31 9.87
N LEU A 41 -5.54 -3.58 9.76
CA LEU A 41 -4.98 -4.16 8.56
C LEU A 41 -5.53 -5.58 8.33
N MET A 42 -5.63 -6.39 9.38
CA MET A 42 -6.14 -7.76 9.26
C MET A 42 -7.61 -7.79 8.86
N THR A 43 -8.37 -6.74 9.19
CA THR A 43 -9.75 -6.59 8.74
C THR A 43 -9.81 -6.34 7.23
N LEU A 44 -8.90 -5.50 6.72
CA LEU A 44 -8.84 -5.16 5.29
C LEU A 44 -8.17 -6.24 4.45
N ALA A 45 -7.17 -6.91 5.03
CA ALA A 45 -6.37 -7.92 4.33
C ALA A 45 -6.11 -9.10 5.26
N PRO A 46 -7.12 -9.98 5.49
CA PRO A 46 -7.01 -11.05 6.49
C PRO A 46 -5.90 -12.06 6.21
N TYR A 47 -5.42 -12.14 4.98
CA TYR A 47 -4.35 -13.06 4.60
C TYR A 47 -2.99 -12.39 4.49
N ALA A 48 -2.87 -11.14 4.94
CA ALA A 48 -1.61 -10.41 4.89
C ALA A 48 -0.56 -11.07 5.77
N LYS A 49 0.62 -11.33 5.21
CA LYS A 49 1.75 -11.96 5.92
C LYS A 49 3.02 -11.14 5.85
N SER A 50 2.98 -10.02 5.15
CA SER A 50 4.17 -9.22 4.90
C SER A 50 3.77 -7.76 4.69
N PHE A 51 4.79 -6.91 4.61
CA PHE A 51 4.64 -5.50 4.30
C PHE A 51 5.49 -5.16 3.08
N PRO A 52 5.08 -4.14 2.32
CA PRO A 52 3.89 -3.32 2.51
C PRO A 52 2.61 -4.05 2.08
N GLN A 53 1.46 -3.56 2.54
CA GLN A 53 0.16 -3.94 2.00
C GLN A 53 -0.44 -2.69 1.35
N ILE A 54 -0.64 -2.75 0.05
CA ILE A 54 -0.98 -1.59 -0.76
C ILE A 54 -2.38 -1.75 -1.34
N PHE A 55 -3.18 -0.70 -1.18
CA PHE A 55 -4.55 -0.64 -1.71
C PHE A 55 -4.66 0.50 -2.69
N VAL A 56 -5.53 0.34 -3.69
CA VAL A 56 -5.98 1.44 -4.53
C VAL A 56 -7.40 1.80 -4.10
N VAL A 57 -7.68 3.09 -4.00
CA VAL A 57 -8.96 3.61 -3.56
C VAL A 57 -9.60 4.33 -4.74
N ASP A 58 -10.81 3.91 -5.14
CA ASP A 58 -11.51 4.55 -6.24
C ASP A 58 -12.24 5.82 -5.77
N LYS A 59 -12.92 6.51 -6.69
CA LYS A 59 -13.60 7.77 -6.37
C LYS A 59 -14.79 7.57 -5.43
N ASN A 60 -15.29 6.36 -5.29
CA ASN A 60 -16.38 6.04 -4.37
C ASN A 60 -15.89 5.63 -2.99
N GLY A 61 -14.57 5.61 -2.78
CA GLY A 61 -13.97 5.22 -1.52
C GLY A 61 -13.79 3.72 -1.35
N ASN A 62 -14.03 2.94 -2.40
CA ASN A 62 -13.84 1.49 -2.35
C ASN A 62 -12.36 1.15 -2.43
N LYS A 63 -11.90 0.29 -1.54
CA LYS A 63 -10.50 -0.14 -1.48
C LYS A 63 -10.35 -1.50 -2.14
N GLU A 64 -9.35 -1.60 -3.02
CA GLU A 64 -9.00 -2.84 -3.68
C GLU A 64 -7.55 -3.17 -3.36
N LEU A 65 -7.29 -4.39 -2.91
CA LEU A 65 -5.93 -4.81 -2.56
C LEU A 65 -5.10 -4.99 -3.82
N VAL A 66 -3.99 -4.25 -3.89
CA VAL A 66 -2.97 -4.44 -4.93
C VAL A 66 -2.01 -5.55 -4.51
N GLY A 67 -1.55 -5.51 -3.26
CA GLY A 67 -0.60 -6.46 -2.72
C GLY A 67 0.63 -5.77 -2.17
N GLY A 68 1.79 -6.41 -2.31
CA GLY A 68 3.07 -5.87 -1.88
C GLY A 68 3.75 -5.05 -2.96
N TYR A 69 5.05 -4.82 -2.78
CA TYR A 69 5.84 -4.01 -3.72
C TYR A 69 5.84 -4.61 -5.14
N SER A 70 6.08 -5.92 -5.26
CA SER A 70 6.12 -6.59 -6.57
C SER A 70 4.80 -6.44 -7.31
N GLU A 71 3.70 -6.64 -6.60
CA GLU A 71 2.36 -6.50 -7.15
C GLU A 71 2.07 -5.06 -7.56
N LEU A 72 2.60 -4.09 -6.80
CA LEU A 72 2.45 -2.67 -7.17
C LEU A 72 3.17 -2.38 -8.49
N VAL A 73 4.41 -2.87 -8.65
CA VAL A 73 5.17 -2.69 -9.89
C VAL A 73 4.39 -3.26 -11.07
N GLU A 74 3.88 -4.47 -10.94
CA GLU A 74 3.09 -5.12 -11.97
C GLU A 74 1.80 -4.36 -12.27
N HIS A 75 1.11 -3.91 -11.23
CA HIS A 75 -0.11 -3.11 -11.35
C HIS A 75 0.12 -1.84 -12.15
N LEU A 76 1.20 -1.11 -11.85
CA LEU A 76 1.53 0.13 -12.56
C LEU A 76 1.94 -0.14 -14.00
N ASN A 77 2.64 -1.24 -14.26
CA ASN A 77 3.02 -1.62 -15.63
C ASN A 77 1.79 -1.92 -16.50
N GLN A 78 0.73 -2.43 -15.92
CA GLN A 78 -0.51 -2.71 -16.63
C GLN A 78 -1.33 -1.45 -16.92
N GLN A 79 -1.05 -0.35 -16.20
CA GLN A 79 -1.74 0.94 -16.39
C GLN A 79 -1.18 1.72 -17.58
N TYR A 80 0.02 1.40 -18.00
CA TYR A 80 0.71 2.05 -19.12
C TYR A 80 0.87 1.08 -20.30
#